data_ac1efbcc402f1813ec4ebe7ce70b1c15
#
_entry.id   ac1efbcc402f1813ec4ebe7ce70b1c15
#
_cell.length_a   1.000
_cell.length_b   1.000
_cell.length_c   1.000
_cell.angle_alpha   90.00
_cell.angle_beta   90.00
_cell.angle_gamma   90.00
#
_symmetry.space_group_name_H-M   'P 1'
#
loop_
_entity.id
_entity.type
_entity.pdbx_description
1 polymer ?
#
loop_
_entity_poly.entity_id
_entity_poly.type
_entity_poly.pdbx_seq_one_letter_code
_entity_poly.pdbx_strand_id
1 'polypeptide(L)'
;MKKSLKIASAIAGGVILVIVTVFLIFAAMLLDKKPVTPQAPLTADDFEVQNRILGQIFRSITSRKAPEIAVLKLTPEEFQSLINCADRFVNIRGVPLREYRPALSDGEFLVTAPYNTGKNWLFGGWLIARFRLKITKDGEKLAVTVLQASVGKFKLANETAQKIFDAQLQKICSGSDYERFDRIVESVSVDGEGNLIIRYRPRNAVFLLKRR
;
A
#
# COMPACT_ATOMS: atom_id res chain seq x y z
N MET A 1 6.01 -47.10 -39.43
CA MET A 1 6.48 -46.61 -38.13
C MET A 1 7.27 -45.28 -38.17
N LYS A 2 8.28 -45.09 -39.05
CA LYS A 2 9.10 -43.85 -39.05
C LYS A 2 8.34 -42.54 -39.40
N LYS A 3 7.25 -42.55 -40.19
CA LYS A 3 6.47 -41.35 -40.56
C LYS A 3 5.58 -40.85 -39.40
N SER A 4 4.94 -41.77 -38.67
CA SER A 4 4.08 -41.40 -37.52
C SER A 4 4.89 -40.79 -36.37
N LEU A 5 6.12 -41.27 -36.16
CA LEU A 5 7.02 -40.71 -35.13
C LEU A 5 7.45 -39.27 -35.46
N LYS A 6 7.70 -38.96 -36.74
CA LYS A 6 8.05 -37.62 -37.20
C LYS A 6 6.88 -36.64 -37.06
N ILE A 7 5.65 -37.07 -37.33
CA ILE A 7 4.46 -36.27 -37.17
C ILE A 7 4.19 -35.98 -35.66
N ALA A 8 4.30 -37.03 -34.84
CA ALA A 8 4.13 -36.86 -33.37
C ALA A 8 5.18 -35.92 -32.78
N SER A 9 6.45 -35.99 -33.19
CA SER A 9 7.50 -35.08 -32.73
C SER A 9 7.28 -33.62 -33.21
N ALA A 10 6.77 -33.43 -34.43
CA ALA A 10 6.45 -32.08 -34.95
C ALA A 10 5.28 -31.44 -34.18
N ILE A 11 4.25 -32.23 -33.86
CA ILE A 11 3.11 -31.74 -33.03
C ILE A 11 3.57 -31.41 -31.62
N ALA A 12 4.37 -32.30 -30.99
CA ALA A 12 4.91 -32.04 -29.65
C ALA A 12 5.80 -30.78 -29.63
N GLY A 13 6.65 -30.57 -30.63
CA GLY A 13 7.47 -29.36 -30.77
C GLY A 13 6.63 -28.10 -30.96
N GLY A 14 5.57 -28.17 -31.77
CA GLY A 14 4.63 -27.06 -31.93
C GLY A 14 3.90 -26.67 -30.66
N VAL A 15 3.42 -27.65 -29.90
CA VAL A 15 2.75 -27.42 -28.60
C VAL A 15 3.72 -26.78 -27.59
N ILE A 16 4.96 -27.30 -27.50
CA ILE A 16 5.98 -26.70 -26.63
C ILE A 16 6.27 -25.25 -27.02
N LEU A 17 6.42 -24.99 -28.33
CA LEU A 17 6.66 -23.61 -28.82
C LEU A 17 5.52 -22.67 -28.44
N VAL A 18 4.26 -23.08 -28.59
CA VAL A 18 3.10 -22.28 -28.20
C VAL A 18 3.11 -22.01 -26.68
N ILE A 19 3.36 -23.01 -25.85
CA ILE A 19 3.42 -22.85 -24.38
C ILE A 19 4.53 -21.88 -24.00
N VAL A 20 5.73 -22.01 -24.60
CA VAL A 20 6.85 -21.09 -24.33
C VAL A 20 6.51 -19.67 -24.78
N THR A 21 5.91 -19.49 -25.95
CA THR A 21 5.51 -18.17 -26.46
C THR A 21 4.47 -17.52 -25.54
N VAL A 22 3.44 -18.25 -25.12
CA VAL A 22 2.44 -17.78 -24.18
C VAL A 22 3.08 -17.38 -22.85
N PHE A 23 4.00 -18.21 -22.34
CA PHE A 23 4.73 -17.90 -21.11
C PHE A 23 5.58 -16.63 -21.24
N LEU A 24 6.28 -16.43 -22.36
CA LEU A 24 7.08 -15.24 -22.63
C LEU A 24 6.22 -13.98 -22.71
N ILE A 25 5.07 -14.05 -23.38
CA ILE A 25 4.11 -12.93 -23.44
C ILE A 25 3.61 -12.60 -22.03
N PHE A 26 3.23 -13.63 -21.27
CA PHE A 26 2.75 -13.47 -19.90
C PHE A 26 3.82 -12.83 -18.99
N ALA A 27 5.06 -13.30 -19.05
CA ALA A 27 6.17 -12.72 -18.32
C ALA A 27 6.45 -11.26 -18.72
N ALA A 28 6.40 -10.94 -20.01
CA ALA A 28 6.57 -9.56 -20.52
C ALA A 28 5.44 -8.61 -20.09
N MET A 29 4.25 -9.14 -19.83
CA MET A 29 3.12 -8.35 -19.31
C MET A 29 3.18 -8.15 -17.79
N LEU A 30 3.76 -9.11 -17.04
CA LEU A 30 3.90 -9.04 -15.60
C LEU A 30 5.06 -8.16 -15.16
N LEU A 31 6.19 -8.24 -15.88
CA LEU A 31 7.43 -7.59 -15.48
C LEU A 31 7.53 -6.16 -16.03
N ASP A 32 7.89 -5.24 -15.16
CA ASP A 32 8.25 -3.88 -15.55
C ASP A 32 9.78 -3.79 -15.63
N LYS A 33 10.31 -3.27 -16.76
CA LYS A 33 11.75 -3.11 -16.95
C LYS A 33 12.31 -1.91 -16.19
N LYS A 34 11.46 -0.98 -15.79
CA LYS A 34 11.88 0.22 -15.09
C LYS A 34 11.75 0.01 -13.59
N PRO A 35 12.84 0.08 -12.83
CA PRO A 35 12.73 0.11 -11.39
C PRO A 35 11.92 1.34 -10.99
N VAL A 36 11.09 1.18 -9.97
CA VAL A 36 10.45 2.34 -9.33
C VAL A 36 11.56 3.24 -8.80
N THR A 37 11.58 4.50 -9.21
CA THR A 37 12.58 5.48 -8.76
C THR A 37 12.60 5.50 -7.22
N PRO A 38 13.74 5.37 -6.55
CA PRO A 38 13.80 5.49 -5.10
C PRO A 38 13.16 6.80 -4.64
N GLN A 39 12.49 6.80 -3.49
CA GLN A 39 12.03 8.06 -2.90
C GLN A 39 13.23 8.95 -2.58
N ALA A 40 13.01 10.26 -2.66
CA ALA A 40 14.00 11.25 -2.26
C ALA A 40 14.45 10.98 -0.80
N PRO A 41 15.72 11.27 -0.47
CA PRO A 41 16.17 11.18 0.91
C PRO A 41 15.35 12.15 1.78
N LEU A 42 15.23 11.80 3.07
CA LEU A 42 14.56 12.65 4.05
C LEU A 42 15.21 14.03 4.11
N THR A 43 14.38 15.05 4.07
CA THR A 43 14.77 16.45 4.16
C THR A 43 14.52 17.01 5.55
N ALA A 44 15.08 18.19 5.86
CA ALA A 44 14.77 18.91 7.10
C ALA A 44 13.28 19.27 7.16
N ASP A 45 12.68 19.60 6.02
CA ASP A 45 11.27 19.97 5.90
C ASP A 45 10.34 18.79 6.29
N ASP A 46 10.70 17.55 5.93
CA ASP A 46 9.93 16.36 6.35
C ASP A 46 9.85 16.25 7.87
N PHE A 47 10.94 16.52 8.58
CA PHE A 47 10.96 16.52 10.04
C PHE A 47 10.17 17.67 10.65
N GLU A 48 10.21 18.85 10.05
CA GLU A 48 9.43 20.00 10.51
C GLU A 48 7.93 19.71 10.39
N VAL A 49 7.49 19.20 9.25
CA VAL A 49 6.12 18.75 9.03
C VAL A 49 5.72 17.70 10.06
N GLN A 50 6.54 16.66 10.28
CA GLN A 50 6.30 15.63 11.27
C GLN A 50 6.13 16.21 12.67
N ASN A 51 7.05 17.06 13.11
CA ASN A 51 7.01 17.67 14.44
C ASN A 51 5.78 18.56 14.63
N ARG A 52 5.39 19.31 13.61
CA ARG A 52 4.20 20.16 13.62
C ARG A 52 2.93 19.31 13.80
N ILE A 53 2.80 18.23 13.04
CA ILE A 53 1.64 17.33 13.08
C ILE A 53 1.57 16.58 14.41
N LEU A 54 2.70 16.00 14.86
CA LEU A 54 2.77 15.33 16.16
C LEU A 54 2.45 16.30 17.30
N GLY A 55 2.96 17.55 17.23
CA GLY A 55 2.65 18.60 18.19
C GLY A 55 1.17 18.98 18.21
N GLN A 56 0.50 18.99 17.07
CA GLN A 56 -0.94 19.24 16.97
C GLN A 56 -1.74 18.09 17.62
N ILE A 57 -1.41 16.85 17.30
CA ILE A 57 -2.04 15.66 17.89
C ILE A 57 -1.81 15.64 19.39
N PHE A 58 -0.57 15.84 19.85
CA PHE A 58 -0.21 15.83 21.26
C PHE A 58 -0.99 16.89 22.05
N ARG A 59 -1.05 18.14 21.54
CA ARG A 59 -1.84 19.22 22.16
C ARG A 59 -3.31 18.87 22.27
N SER A 60 -3.89 18.20 21.24
CA SER A 60 -5.29 17.79 21.27
C SER A 60 -5.56 16.72 22.34
N ILE A 61 -4.59 15.82 22.58
CA ILE A 61 -4.71 14.73 23.57
C ILE A 61 -4.52 15.24 25.00
N THR A 62 -3.61 16.19 25.20
CA THR A 62 -3.23 16.69 26.55
C THR A 62 -4.06 17.85 27.03
N SER A 63 -4.82 18.50 26.16
CA SER A 63 -5.67 19.63 26.51
C SER A 63 -6.79 19.21 27.48
N ARG A 64 -6.95 19.98 28.57
CA ARG A 64 -8.10 19.83 29.50
C ARG A 64 -9.43 20.05 28.80
N LYS A 65 -9.47 20.89 27.75
CA LYS A 65 -10.64 21.19 26.92
C LYS A 65 -10.55 20.48 25.57
N ALA A 66 -10.00 19.24 25.56
CA ALA A 66 -9.94 18.47 24.34
C ALA A 66 -11.33 18.33 23.70
N PRO A 67 -11.48 18.61 22.40
CA PRO A 67 -12.73 18.38 21.71
C PRO A 67 -13.07 16.89 21.74
N GLU A 68 -14.34 16.54 21.62
CA GLU A 68 -14.76 15.15 21.50
C GLU A 68 -14.18 14.53 20.23
N ILE A 69 -14.23 15.26 19.12
CA ILE A 69 -13.65 14.91 17.84
C ILE A 69 -12.70 16.03 17.41
N ALA A 70 -11.44 15.67 17.17
CA ALA A 70 -10.45 16.54 16.55
C ALA A 70 -10.32 16.20 15.06
N VAL A 71 -9.91 17.20 14.26
CA VAL A 71 -9.70 17.06 12.83
C VAL A 71 -8.24 17.34 12.52
N LEU A 72 -7.61 16.39 11.81
CA LEU A 72 -6.29 16.55 11.22
C LEU A 72 -6.48 16.64 9.71
N LYS A 73 -6.07 17.76 9.13
CA LYS A 73 -6.05 17.97 7.67
C LYS A 73 -4.59 17.93 7.23
N LEU A 74 -4.29 17.08 6.23
CA LEU A 74 -2.96 16.90 5.65
C LEU A 74 -3.03 17.14 4.15
N THR A 75 -2.15 17.97 3.62
CA THR A 75 -1.97 18.06 2.17
C THR A 75 -1.32 16.77 1.64
N PRO A 76 -1.38 16.50 0.32
CA PRO A 76 -0.67 15.35 -0.27
C PRO A 76 0.82 15.34 0.07
N GLU A 77 1.48 16.52 0.08
CA GLU A 77 2.89 16.69 0.41
C GLU A 77 3.17 16.35 1.88
N GLU A 78 2.33 16.86 2.79
CA GLU A 78 2.44 16.57 4.23
C GLU A 78 2.22 15.10 4.54
N PHE A 79 1.25 14.47 3.86
CA PHE A 79 1.04 13.03 3.95
C PHE A 79 2.28 12.26 3.46
N GLN A 80 2.88 12.67 2.34
CA GLN A 80 4.09 12.05 1.82
C GLN A 80 5.28 12.23 2.80
N SER A 81 5.44 13.42 3.39
CA SER A 81 6.47 13.68 4.40
C SER A 81 6.31 12.79 5.63
N LEU A 82 5.05 12.56 6.09
CA LEU A 82 4.80 11.62 7.18
C LEU A 82 5.17 10.19 6.83
N ILE A 83 4.86 9.74 5.61
CA ILE A 83 5.23 8.40 5.12
C ILE A 83 6.74 8.24 5.06
N ASN A 84 7.46 9.26 4.55
CA ASN A 84 8.92 9.28 4.51
C ASN A 84 9.53 9.15 5.92
N CYS A 85 8.97 9.88 6.89
CA CYS A 85 9.41 9.80 8.28
C CYS A 85 9.05 8.46 8.94
N ALA A 86 7.86 7.93 8.65
CA ALA A 86 7.37 6.69 9.23
C ALA A 86 8.17 5.46 8.79
N ASP A 87 8.83 5.52 7.63
CA ASP A 87 9.68 4.46 7.10
C ASP A 87 10.78 4.01 8.09
N ARG A 88 11.21 4.89 8.97
CA ARG A 88 12.20 4.57 10.01
C ARG A 88 11.66 3.67 11.12
N PHE A 89 10.36 3.68 11.33
CA PHE A 89 9.71 3.02 12.45
C PHE A 89 8.87 1.82 12.02
N VAL A 90 8.50 1.76 10.75
CA VAL A 90 7.63 0.71 10.20
C VAL A 90 8.41 -0.09 9.16
N ASN A 91 8.76 -1.31 9.54
CA ASN A 91 9.38 -2.27 8.64
C ASN A 91 8.39 -3.42 8.39
N ILE A 92 7.78 -3.43 7.21
CA ILE A 92 6.85 -4.47 6.81
C ILE A 92 7.66 -5.65 6.28
N ARG A 93 7.92 -6.65 7.13
CA ARG A 93 8.64 -7.89 6.77
C ARG A 93 10.02 -7.65 6.15
N GLY A 94 10.76 -6.68 6.65
CA GLY A 94 12.06 -6.36 6.12
C GLY A 94 12.04 -5.48 4.87
N VAL A 95 10.86 -5.03 4.42
CA VAL A 95 10.71 -4.09 3.31
C VAL A 95 10.39 -2.71 3.86
N PRO A 96 11.22 -1.70 3.58
CA PRO A 96 10.95 -0.34 4.01
C PRO A 96 9.62 0.19 3.51
N LEU A 97 8.89 0.95 4.33
CA LEU A 97 7.59 1.52 3.95
C LEU A 97 7.67 2.41 2.70
N ARG A 98 8.78 3.12 2.53
CA ARG A 98 9.09 3.95 1.36
C ARG A 98 9.08 3.19 0.04
N GLU A 99 9.28 1.88 0.06
CA GLU A 99 9.22 1.06 -1.15
C GLU A 99 7.77 0.78 -1.59
N TYR A 100 6.81 0.85 -0.66
CA TYR A 100 5.38 0.69 -0.97
C TYR A 100 4.71 1.93 -1.56
N ARG A 101 5.33 3.09 -1.49
CA ARG A 101 4.88 4.37 -2.05
C ARG A 101 3.37 4.60 -1.97
N PRO A 102 2.84 4.77 -0.77
CA PRO A 102 1.49 5.25 -0.63
C PRO A 102 1.40 6.71 -1.08
N ALA A 103 0.34 7.03 -1.82
CA ALA A 103 0.05 8.38 -2.28
C ALA A 103 -1.46 8.64 -2.22
N LEU A 104 -1.85 9.91 -2.23
CA LEU A 104 -3.23 10.34 -2.39
C LEU A 104 -3.43 10.76 -3.84
N SER A 105 -4.50 10.27 -4.48
CA SER A 105 -4.88 10.67 -5.82
C SER A 105 -6.39 10.55 -5.98
N ASP A 106 -7.03 11.59 -6.49
CA ASP A 106 -8.47 11.61 -6.82
C ASP A 106 -9.39 11.16 -5.68
N GLY A 107 -9.06 11.52 -4.46
CA GLY A 107 -9.86 11.13 -3.29
C GLY A 107 -9.63 9.71 -2.79
N GLU A 108 -8.64 9.02 -3.31
CA GLU A 108 -8.33 7.63 -3.01
C GLU A 108 -6.88 7.44 -2.60
N PHE A 109 -6.61 6.33 -1.93
CA PHE A 109 -5.24 5.93 -1.61
C PHE A 109 -4.69 5.06 -2.73
N LEU A 110 -3.59 5.48 -3.30
CA LEU A 110 -2.82 4.71 -4.26
C LEU A 110 -1.62 4.08 -3.54
N VAL A 111 -1.51 2.76 -3.57
CA VAL A 111 -0.35 2.04 -3.01
C VAL A 111 0.35 1.30 -4.15
N THR A 112 1.62 1.60 -4.33
CA THR A 112 2.50 0.91 -5.27
C THR A 112 3.51 0.09 -4.50
N ALA A 113 3.52 -1.23 -4.71
CA ALA A 113 4.42 -2.18 -4.06
C ALA A 113 5.35 -2.82 -5.11
N PRO A 114 6.59 -2.36 -5.24
CA PRO A 114 7.56 -2.96 -6.13
C PRO A 114 8.17 -4.21 -5.49
N TYR A 115 8.31 -5.27 -6.28
CA TYR A 115 9.00 -6.48 -5.89
C TYR A 115 10.08 -6.81 -6.92
N ASN A 116 11.34 -6.87 -6.47
CA ASN A 116 12.45 -7.26 -7.33
C ASN A 116 12.46 -8.77 -7.50
N THR A 117 12.33 -9.25 -8.74
CA THR A 117 12.32 -10.67 -9.06
C THR A 117 13.72 -11.31 -9.05
N GLY A 118 14.77 -10.51 -8.77
CA GLY A 118 16.16 -10.95 -8.67
C GLY A 118 16.88 -11.05 -10.01
N LYS A 119 18.21 -11.17 -9.93
CA LYS A 119 19.09 -11.28 -11.11
C LYS A 119 19.02 -12.63 -11.81
N ASN A 120 18.50 -13.66 -11.12
CA ASN A 120 18.54 -15.04 -11.60
C ASN A 120 17.32 -15.45 -12.42
N TRP A 121 16.38 -14.55 -12.65
CA TRP A 121 15.28 -14.84 -13.56
C TRP A 121 15.68 -14.50 -14.99
N LEU A 122 15.31 -15.37 -15.92
CA LEU A 122 15.58 -15.28 -17.37
C LEU A 122 15.27 -13.91 -17.99
N PHE A 123 14.38 -13.12 -17.36
CA PHE A 123 13.96 -11.82 -17.88
C PHE A 123 14.35 -10.64 -17.00
N GLY A 124 14.84 -10.86 -15.78
CA GLY A 124 15.17 -9.82 -14.81
C GLY A 124 14.11 -8.70 -14.76
N GLY A 125 13.78 -8.16 -13.65
CA GLY A 125 12.84 -7.06 -13.63
C GLY A 125 12.12 -6.89 -12.32
N TRP A 126 11.13 -6.00 -12.33
CA TRP A 126 10.33 -5.65 -11.19
C TRP A 126 8.88 -6.07 -11.40
N LEU A 127 8.33 -6.77 -10.43
CA LEU A 127 6.91 -7.01 -10.33
C LEU A 127 6.31 -5.83 -9.55
N ILE A 128 5.45 -5.04 -10.18
CA ILE A 128 4.86 -3.86 -9.56
C ILE A 128 3.38 -4.13 -9.32
N ALA A 129 3.02 -4.27 -8.05
CA ALA A 129 1.61 -4.31 -7.65
C ALA A 129 1.13 -2.88 -7.36
N ARG A 130 -0.03 -2.54 -7.88
CA ARG A 130 -0.70 -1.24 -7.66
C ARG A 130 -2.09 -1.49 -7.14
N PHE A 131 -2.45 -0.77 -6.08
CA PHE A 131 -3.76 -0.85 -5.46
C PHE A 131 -4.35 0.55 -5.37
N ARG A 132 -5.62 0.70 -5.74
CA ARG A 132 -6.45 1.86 -5.41
C ARG A 132 -7.37 1.44 -4.28
N LEU A 133 -7.30 2.16 -3.18
CA LEU A 133 -7.97 1.81 -1.95
C LEU A 133 -8.88 2.96 -1.52
N LYS A 134 -10.02 2.62 -0.95
CA LYS A 134 -10.90 3.54 -0.25
C LYS A 134 -10.98 3.12 1.21
N ILE A 135 -10.77 4.07 2.10
CA ILE A 135 -10.97 3.86 3.54
C ILE A 135 -12.34 4.42 3.90
N THR A 136 -13.15 3.60 4.51
CA THR A 136 -14.49 3.98 5.01
C THR A 136 -14.65 3.49 6.44
N LYS A 137 -15.58 4.06 7.18
CA LYS A 137 -15.98 3.52 8.46
C LYS A 137 -17.34 2.87 8.29
N ASP A 138 -17.41 1.57 8.55
CA ASP A 138 -18.65 0.80 8.55
C ASP A 138 -19.00 0.45 10.00
N GLY A 139 -20.00 1.15 10.52
CA GLY A 139 -20.34 1.09 11.95
C GLY A 139 -19.19 1.60 12.81
N GLU A 140 -18.64 0.73 13.69
CA GLU A 140 -17.52 1.06 14.56
C GLU A 140 -16.16 0.69 13.97
N LYS A 141 -16.11 -0.01 12.82
CA LYS A 141 -14.86 -0.52 12.23
C LYS A 141 -14.45 0.25 11.00
N LEU A 142 -13.15 0.54 10.91
CA LEU A 142 -12.55 1.02 9.68
C LEU A 142 -12.47 -0.13 8.67
N ALA A 143 -12.99 0.11 7.48
CA ALA A 143 -12.94 -0.83 6.37
C ALA A 143 -12.07 -0.25 5.25
N VAL A 144 -11.19 -1.06 4.71
CA VAL A 144 -10.38 -0.72 3.54
C VAL A 144 -10.88 -1.54 2.36
N THR A 145 -11.44 -0.85 1.38
CA THR A 145 -11.98 -1.47 0.16
C THR A 145 -11.00 -1.32 -0.98
N VAL A 146 -10.67 -2.41 -1.64
CA VAL A 146 -9.88 -2.40 -2.87
C VAL A 146 -10.79 -2.05 -4.04
N LEU A 147 -10.62 -0.86 -4.60
CA LEU A 147 -11.37 -0.37 -5.76
C LEU A 147 -10.79 -0.92 -7.06
N GLN A 148 -9.48 -1.03 -7.13
CA GLN A 148 -8.76 -1.55 -8.27
C GLN A 148 -7.42 -2.12 -7.82
N ALA A 149 -7.00 -3.22 -8.42
CA ALA A 149 -5.66 -3.75 -8.26
C ALA A 149 -5.09 -4.23 -9.58
N SER A 150 -3.79 -4.12 -9.73
CA SER A 150 -3.05 -4.65 -10.87
C SER A 150 -1.68 -5.15 -10.47
N VAL A 151 -1.16 -6.13 -11.21
CA VAL A 151 0.21 -6.60 -11.10
C VAL A 151 0.84 -6.49 -12.49
N GLY A 152 1.82 -5.63 -12.63
CA GLY A 152 2.31 -5.23 -13.95
C GLY A 152 1.16 -4.61 -14.77
N LYS A 153 0.87 -5.19 -15.92
CA LYS A 153 -0.23 -4.79 -16.81
C LYS A 153 -1.54 -5.56 -16.58
N PHE A 154 -1.52 -6.58 -15.73
CA PHE A 154 -2.70 -7.39 -15.43
C PHE A 154 -3.57 -6.74 -14.36
N LYS A 155 -4.84 -6.54 -14.68
CA LYS A 155 -5.84 -6.16 -13.68
C LYS A 155 -6.28 -7.42 -12.92
N LEU A 156 -6.34 -7.33 -11.61
CA LEU A 156 -6.89 -8.37 -10.76
C LEU A 156 -8.40 -8.18 -10.59
N ALA A 157 -9.14 -9.29 -10.47
CA ALA A 157 -10.53 -9.23 -10.05
C ALA A 157 -10.61 -8.64 -8.63
N ASN A 158 -11.54 -7.72 -8.37
CA ASN A 158 -11.62 -6.98 -7.11
C ASN A 158 -11.75 -7.91 -5.89
N GLU A 159 -12.53 -8.98 -5.98
CA GLU A 159 -12.65 -9.97 -4.90
C GLU A 159 -11.33 -10.66 -4.56
N THR A 160 -10.56 -11.05 -5.59
CA THR A 160 -9.25 -11.67 -5.40
C THR A 160 -8.27 -10.68 -4.80
N ALA A 161 -8.28 -9.43 -5.30
CA ALA A 161 -7.45 -8.36 -4.80
C ALA A 161 -7.77 -8.02 -3.34
N GLN A 162 -9.06 -7.97 -2.96
CA GLN A 162 -9.50 -7.74 -1.58
C GLN A 162 -9.00 -8.84 -0.66
N LYS A 163 -9.17 -10.11 -1.03
CA LYS A 163 -8.69 -11.26 -0.23
C LYS A 163 -7.17 -11.20 -0.01
N ILE A 164 -6.41 -10.87 -1.05
CA ILE A 164 -4.95 -10.73 -0.95
C ILE A 164 -4.60 -9.57 0.00
N PHE A 165 -5.27 -8.43 -0.16
CA PHE A 165 -5.05 -7.24 0.67
C PHE A 165 -5.38 -7.53 2.14
N ASP A 166 -6.53 -8.11 2.44
CA ASP A 166 -6.94 -8.45 3.81
C ASP A 166 -5.98 -9.42 4.46
N ALA A 167 -5.53 -10.44 3.72
CA ALA A 167 -4.53 -11.39 4.22
C ALA A 167 -3.18 -10.72 4.52
N GLN A 168 -2.78 -9.70 3.77
CA GLN A 168 -1.57 -8.93 4.05
C GLN A 168 -1.78 -7.97 5.23
N LEU A 169 -2.91 -7.28 5.29
CA LEU A 169 -3.25 -6.39 6.39
C LEU A 169 -3.25 -7.11 7.74
N GLN A 170 -3.86 -8.29 7.81
CA GLN A 170 -3.85 -9.14 9.02
C GLN A 170 -2.44 -9.55 9.46
N LYS A 171 -1.51 -9.68 8.53
CA LYS A 171 -0.12 -10.01 8.85
C LYS A 171 0.69 -8.82 9.36
N ILE A 172 0.32 -7.61 8.96
CA ILE A 172 1.00 -6.36 9.31
C ILE A 172 0.45 -5.81 10.62
N CYS A 173 -0.87 -5.80 10.76
CA CYS A 173 -1.55 -5.29 11.93
C CYS A 173 -1.89 -6.45 12.86
N SER A 174 -1.36 -6.43 14.09
CA SER A 174 -1.91 -7.30 15.12
C SER A 174 -3.36 -6.91 15.39
N GLY A 175 -4.24 -7.87 15.68
CA GLY A 175 -5.66 -7.57 15.95
C GLY A 175 -5.84 -6.49 17.01
N SER A 176 -4.99 -6.48 18.06
CA SER A 176 -5.04 -5.47 19.13
C SER A 176 -4.68 -4.05 18.68
N ASP A 177 -3.76 -3.90 17.72
CA ASP A 177 -3.35 -2.57 17.23
C ASP A 177 -4.43 -2.02 16.29
N TYR A 178 -5.08 -2.88 15.50
CA TYR A 178 -6.20 -2.51 14.65
C TYR A 178 -7.41 -2.05 15.47
N GLU A 179 -7.78 -2.80 16.52
CA GLU A 179 -8.86 -2.43 17.44
C GLU A 179 -8.60 -1.10 18.17
N ARG A 180 -7.34 -0.82 18.52
CA ARG A 180 -6.96 0.45 19.12
C ARG A 180 -7.11 1.60 18.14
N PHE A 181 -6.71 1.39 16.90
CA PHE A 181 -6.81 2.38 15.84
C PHE A 181 -8.29 2.70 15.54
N ASP A 182 -9.14 1.68 15.47
CA ASP A 182 -10.58 1.82 15.29
C ASP A 182 -11.26 2.68 16.37
N ARG A 183 -10.81 2.54 17.62
CA ARG A 183 -11.34 3.35 18.73
C ARG A 183 -10.93 4.81 18.68
N ILE A 184 -9.78 5.10 18.08
CA ILE A 184 -9.26 6.46 17.98
C ILE A 184 -9.83 7.17 16.77
N VAL A 185 -9.79 6.54 15.61
CA VAL A 185 -10.16 7.15 14.34
C VAL A 185 -11.66 7.08 14.14
N GLU A 186 -12.29 8.24 13.96
CA GLU A 186 -13.72 8.38 13.68
C GLU A 186 -14.01 8.24 12.19
N SER A 187 -13.23 8.91 11.35
CA SER A 187 -13.32 8.77 9.90
C SER A 187 -12.02 9.17 9.21
N VAL A 188 -11.84 8.62 8.02
CA VAL A 188 -10.78 9.00 7.09
C VAL A 188 -11.42 9.31 5.75
N SER A 189 -11.14 10.47 5.19
CA SER A 189 -11.67 10.89 3.89
C SER A 189 -10.66 11.78 3.17
N VAL A 190 -10.86 11.97 1.88
CA VAL A 190 -10.09 12.93 1.10
C VAL A 190 -11.06 13.98 0.58
N ASP A 191 -10.71 15.27 0.74
CA ASP A 191 -11.55 16.37 0.27
C ASP A 191 -11.40 16.63 -1.24
N GLY A 192 -12.17 17.57 -1.77
CA GLY A 192 -12.13 17.93 -3.20
C GLY A 192 -10.83 18.58 -3.65
N GLU A 193 -9.97 19.00 -2.73
CA GLU A 193 -8.63 19.55 -2.98
C GLU A 193 -7.53 18.48 -2.92
N GLY A 194 -7.90 17.23 -2.60
CA GLY A 194 -6.96 16.11 -2.44
C GLY A 194 -6.33 16.01 -1.05
N ASN A 195 -6.79 16.81 -0.06
CA ASN A 195 -6.25 16.73 1.29
C ASN A 195 -6.85 15.54 2.05
N LEU A 196 -6.01 14.86 2.82
CA LEU A 196 -6.43 13.81 3.74
C LEU A 196 -7.04 14.42 5.00
N ILE A 197 -8.28 14.08 5.28
CA ILE A 197 -9.01 14.50 6.47
C ILE A 197 -9.14 13.30 7.40
N ILE A 198 -8.52 13.37 8.56
CA ILE A 198 -8.63 12.37 9.62
C ILE A 198 -9.40 12.99 10.79
N ARG A 199 -10.56 12.45 11.10
CA ARG A 199 -11.31 12.78 12.31
C ARG A 199 -11.00 11.73 13.37
N TYR A 200 -10.65 12.17 14.56
CA TYR A 200 -10.25 11.25 15.63
C TYR A 200 -10.70 11.74 17.00
N ARG A 201 -10.81 10.81 17.96
CA ARG A 201 -11.19 11.05 19.35
C ARG A 201 -9.95 11.19 20.23
N PRO A 202 -9.51 12.41 20.59
CA PRO A 202 -8.27 12.62 21.35
C PRO A 202 -8.26 11.85 22.67
N ARG A 203 -9.39 11.79 23.38
CA ARG A 203 -9.49 11.09 24.67
C ARG A 203 -9.17 9.60 24.56
N ASN A 204 -9.53 8.97 23.43
CA ASN A 204 -9.24 7.57 23.19
C ASN A 204 -7.76 7.32 22.83
N ALA A 205 -7.01 8.37 22.45
CA ALA A 205 -5.60 8.26 22.09
C ALA A 205 -4.64 8.40 23.28
N VAL A 206 -5.14 8.72 24.49
CA VAL A 206 -4.31 8.91 25.70
C VAL A 206 -3.43 7.70 26.02
N PHE A 207 -3.86 6.48 25.67
CA PHE A 207 -3.05 5.29 25.91
C PHE A 207 -1.75 5.26 25.09
N LEU A 208 -1.69 5.97 23.95
CA LEU A 208 -0.47 6.09 23.15
C LEU A 208 0.65 6.79 23.93
N LEU A 209 0.28 7.63 24.90
CA LEU A 209 1.22 8.37 25.78
C LEU A 209 1.70 7.52 26.96
N LYS A 210 0.99 6.43 27.29
CA LYS A 210 1.31 5.57 28.46
C LYS A 210 2.27 4.44 28.13
N ARG A 211 2.72 4.30 26.89
CA ARG A 211 3.66 3.27 26.47
C ARG A 211 5.10 3.77 26.71
N ARG A 212 5.56 3.57 27.94
CA ARG A 212 6.98 3.50 28.31
C ARG A 212 7.23 2.19 29.02
#